data_3d04b044ad462de57670e10fca18861d
#
_entry.id   3d04b044ad462de57670e10fca18861d
#
_cell.length_a   1.000
_cell.length_b   1.000
_cell.length_c   1.000
_cell.angle_alpha   90.00
_cell.angle_beta   90.00
_cell.angle_gamma   90.00
#
_symmetry.space_group_name_H-M   'P 1'
#
loop_
_entity.id
_entity.type
_entity.pdbx_description
1 polymer ?
#
loop_
_entity_poly.entity_id
_entity_poly.type
_entity_poly.pdbx_seq_one_letter_code
_entity_poly.pdbx_strand_id
1 'polypeptide(L)'
;PRLMATNPVNYGKPFKLNCVEALAAAFYICQAKPLGDQLLSKFAWGSNFPALNHSFFARYRGCRSSQEVTQAADQFAQEEEEERLERQFAKTELGGGYDAIPLPPASSDEDGE
;
A
#
# COMPACT_ATOMS: atom_id res chain seq x y z
N PRO A 1 1.47 -10.01 -3.56
CA PRO A 1 0.33 -9.14 -3.22
C PRO A 1 0.75 -7.68 -3.12
N ARG A 2 -0.25 -6.83 -3.24
CA ARG A 2 0.00 -5.40 -3.17
C ARG A 2 0.12 -4.98 -1.71
N LEU A 3 1.30 -4.55 -1.32
CA LEU A 3 1.59 -4.08 0.02
C LEU A 3 2.43 -2.82 -0.08
N MET A 4 2.35 -1.99 0.94
CA MET A 4 3.04 -0.71 0.94
C MET A 4 4.40 -0.85 1.62
N ALA A 5 5.42 -0.30 0.98
CA ALA A 5 6.76 -0.32 1.54
C ALA A 5 6.89 0.70 2.67
N THR A 6 7.65 0.35 3.68
CA THR A 6 8.02 1.29 4.74
C THR A 6 9.52 1.44 4.87
N ASN A 7 10.28 0.82 3.94
CA ASN A 7 11.72 1.02 3.94
C ASN A 7 12.04 2.46 3.52
N PRO A 8 13.19 2.98 3.96
CA PRO A 8 13.49 4.40 3.76
C PRO A 8 13.54 4.85 2.31
N VAL A 9 13.85 3.93 1.40
CA VAL A 9 14.00 4.30 0.00
C VAL A 9 12.64 4.45 -0.69
N ASN A 10 11.69 3.56 -0.35
CA ASN A 10 10.43 3.49 -1.08
C ASN A 10 9.20 3.63 -0.19
N TYR A 11 9.32 4.39 0.89
CA TYR A 11 8.23 4.51 1.86
C TYR A 11 6.92 4.92 1.18
N GLY A 12 5.88 4.15 1.46
CA GLY A 12 4.54 4.44 0.97
C GLY A 12 4.25 3.99 -0.45
N LYS A 13 5.21 3.35 -1.11
CA LYS A 13 5.01 2.91 -2.49
C LYS A 13 4.59 1.45 -2.54
N PRO A 14 3.60 1.12 -3.39
CA PRO A 14 3.21 -0.28 -3.54
C PRO A 14 4.24 -1.06 -4.37
N PHE A 15 4.33 -2.34 -4.10
CA PHE A 15 5.19 -3.26 -4.85
C PHE A 15 6.68 -2.94 -4.75
N LYS A 16 7.08 -2.21 -3.73
CA LYS A 16 8.49 -1.82 -3.58
C LYS A 16 9.10 -2.33 -2.28
N LEU A 17 8.64 -3.48 -1.83
CA LEU A 17 9.16 -4.08 -0.61
C LEU A 17 10.61 -4.51 -0.79
N ASN A 18 11.41 -4.35 0.25
CA ASN A 18 12.73 -4.97 0.25
C ASN A 18 12.61 -6.41 0.76
N CYS A 19 13.74 -7.12 0.80
CA CYS A 19 13.72 -8.54 1.17
C CYS A 19 13.20 -8.77 2.58
N VAL A 20 13.55 -7.90 3.51
CA VAL A 20 13.11 -8.03 4.89
C VAL A 20 11.61 -7.85 4.97
N GLU A 21 11.09 -6.85 4.29
CA GLU A 21 9.64 -6.61 4.27
C GLU A 21 8.90 -7.77 3.63
N ALA A 22 9.43 -8.32 2.56
CA ALA A 22 8.78 -9.45 1.89
C ALA A 22 8.69 -10.66 2.81
N LEU A 23 9.77 -10.95 3.54
CA LEU A 23 9.76 -12.05 4.49
C LEU A 23 8.78 -11.80 5.63
N ALA A 24 8.81 -10.58 6.16
CA ALA A 24 7.89 -10.23 7.24
C ALA A 24 6.44 -10.33 6.79
N ALA A 25 6.15 -9.90 5.57
CA ALA A 25 4.80 -10.01 5.02
C ALA A 25 4.34 -11.45 4.98
N ALA A 26 5.22 -12.35 4.56
CA ALA A 26 4.86 -13.77 4.54
C ALA A 26 4.50 -14.26 5.93
N PHE A 27 5.28 -13.87 6.95
CA PHE A 27 4.97 -14.26 8.31
C PHE A 27 3.61 -13.72 8.77
N TYR A 28 3.34 -12.46 8.48
CA TYR A 28 2.06 -11.86 8.91
C TYR A 28 0.87 -12.49 8.21
N ILE A 29 0.99 -12.74 6.93
CA ILE A 29 -0.12 -13.32 6.16
C ILE A 29 -0.34 -14.78 6.59
N CYS A 30 0.73 -15.51 6.87
CA CYS A 30 0.64 -16.91 7.27
C CYS A 30 0.43 -17.07 8.77
N GLN A 31 0.05 -16.01 9.45
CA GLN A 31 -0.30 -16.02 10.87
C GLN A 31 0.86 -16.41 11.78
N ALA A 32 2.05 -16.01 11.40
CA ALA A 32 3.25 -16.18 12.23
C ALA A 32 3.73 -14.81 12.68
N LYS A 33 2.81 -14.00 13.22
CA LYS A 33 3.09 -12.62 13.62
C LYS A 33 4.33 -12.48 14.51
N PRO A 34 4.54 -13.33 15.53
CA PRO A 34 5.73 -13.15 16.36
C PRO A 34 7.04 -13.23 15.59
N LEU A 35 7.10 -14.06 14.55
CA LEU A 35 8.31 -14.15 13.73
C LEU A 35 8.49 -12.89 12.90
N GLY A 36 7.40 -12.34 12.36
CA GLY A 36 7.48 -11.09 11.64
C GLY A 36 7.93 -9.95 12.54
N ASP A 37 7.36 -9.86 13.73
CA ASP A 37 7.73 -8.83 14.68
C ASP A 37 9.21 -8.93 15.07
N GLN A 38 9.66 -10.15 15.29
CA GLN A 38 11.06 -10.38 15.67
C GLN A 38 12.00 -9.94 14.56
N LEU A 39 11.67 -10.27 13.32
CA LEU A 39 12.49 -9.88 12.18
C LEU A 39 12.57 -8.37 12.05
N LEU A 40 11.42 -7.70 12.15
CA LEU A 40 11.34 -6.26 11.94
C LEU A 40 11.90 -5.47 13.12
N SER A 41 12.01 -6.08 14.29
CA SER A 41 12.49 -5.38 15.48
C SER A 41 13.92 -4.88 15.31
N LYS A 42 14.65 -5.40 14.35
CA LYS A 42 16.03 -5.01 14.09
C LYS A 42 16.15 -3.71 13.30
N PHE A 43 15.03 -3.14 12.90
CA PHE A 43 15.04 -1.95 12.04
C PHE A 43 14.19 -0.86 12.68
N ALA A 44 14.70 0.38 12.64
CA ALA A 44 13.99 1.50 13.24
C ALA A 44 12.62 1.73 12.59
N TRP A 45 12.53 1.47 11.29
CA TRP A 45 11.27 1.65 10.55
C TRP A 45 10.39 0.42 10.61
N GLY A 46 10.83 -0.66 11.26
CA GLY A 46 10.18 -1.96 11.15
C GLY A 46 8.75 -1.97 11.66
N SER A 47 8.47 -1.29 12.77
CA SER A 47 7.13 -1.33 13.35
C SER A 47 6.10 -0.64 12.46
N ASN A 48 6.53 0.21 11.56
CA ASN A 48 5.60 0.89 10.65
C ASN A 48 5.04 -0.05 9.59
N PHE A 49 5.76 -1.11 9.28
CA PHE A 49 5.34 -2.00 8.22
C PHE A 49 4.03 -2.72 8.53
N PRO A 50 3.88 -3.42 9.66
CA PRO A 50 2.60 -4.03 9.96
C PRO A 50 1.50 -3.01 10.22
N ALA A 51 1.84 -1.85 10.77
CA ALA A 51 0.84 -0.82 11.02
C ALA A 51 0.25 -0.28 9.72
N LEU A 52 1.11 0.01 8.76
CA LEU A 52 0.66 0.55 7.48
C LEU A 52 -0.13 -0.47 6.66
N ASN A 53 0.24 -1.74 6.78
CA ASN A 53 -0.35 -2.78 5.96
C ASN A 53 -1.36 -3.64 6.70
N HIS A 54 -1.84 -3.20 7.84
CA HIS A 54 -2.71 -4.01 8.69
C HIS A 54 -3.94 -4.53 7.95
N SER A 55 -4.64 -3.65 7.24
CA SER A 55 -5.85 -4.03 6.54
C SER A 55 -5.56 -4.95 5.35
N PHE A 56 -4.42 -4.73 4.71
CA PHE A 56 -4.01 -5.61 3.61
C PHE A 56 -3.74 -7.03 4.11
N PHE A 57 -3.02 -7.14 5.22
CA PHE A 57 -2.73 -8.47 5.77
C PHE A 57 -4.01 -9.19 6.18
N ALA A 58 -4.95 -8.48 6.77
CA ALA A 58 -6.22 -9.09 7.16
C ALA A 58 -6.94 -9.66 5.95
N ARG A 59 -6.93 -8.92 4.85
CA ARG A 59 -7.60 -9.34 3.64
C ARG A 59 -6.92 -10.55 3.02
N TYR A 60 -5.59 -10.52 2.96
CA TYR A 60 -4.84 -11.62 2.35
C TYR A 60 -4.92 -12.90 3.16
N ARG A 61 -5.05 -12.80 4.50
CA ARG A 61 -5.20 -13.99 5.33
C ARG A 61 -6.45 -14.79 4.99
N GLY A 62 -7.47 -14.13 4.47
CA GLY A 62 -8.70 -14.79 4.08
C GLY A 62 -8.63 -15.47 2.73
N CYS A 63 -7.56 -15.24 1.97
CA CYS A 63 -7.43 -15.82 0.65
C CYS A 63 -6.94 -17.25 0.75
N ARG A 64 -7.43 -18.10 -0.16
CA ARG A 64 -7.09 -19.53 -0.15
C ARG A 64 -6.25 -19.95 -1.34
N SER A 65 -5.97 -19.05 -2.26
CA SER A 65 -5.19 -19.37 -3.44
C SER A 65 -4.46 -18.13 -3.91
N SER A 66 -3.46 -18.32 -4.75
CA SER A 66 -2.74 -17.19 -5.33
C SER A 66 -3.68 -16.36 -6.20
N GLN A 67 -4.64 -16.99 -6.82
CA GLN A 67 -5.61 -16.27 -7.64
C GLN A 67 -6.46 -15.32 -6.78
N GLU A 68 -6.89 -15.79 -5.60
CA GLU A 68 -7.65 -14.95 -4.69
C GLU A 68 -6.80 -13.78 -4.18
N VAL A 69 -5.54 -14.03 -3.90
CA VAL A 69 -4.64 -12.95 -3.48
C VAL A 69 -4.51 -11.90 -4.57
N THR A 70 -4.36 -12.33 -5.81
CA THR A 70 -4.26 -11.41 -6.94
C THR A 70 -5.55 -10.59 -7.09
N GLN A 71 -6.69 -11.24 -6.94
CA GLN A 71 -7.97 -10.54 -7.02
C GLN A 71 -8.12 -9.51 -5.90
N ALA A 72 -7.71 -9.86 -4.69
CA ALA A 72 -7.76 -8.94 -3.57
C ALA A 72 -6.84 -7.74 -3.82
N ALA A 73 -5.66 -7.98 -4.36
CA ALA A 73 -4.73 -6.91 -4.68
C ALA A 73 -5.31 -5.97 -5.73
N ASP A 74 -5.97 -6.53 -6.74
CA ASP A 74 -6.60 -5.72 -7.78
C ASP A 74 -7.73 -4.88 -7.20
N GLN A 75 -8.50 -5.44 -6.27
CA GLN A 75 -9.57 -4.70 -5.61
C GLN A 75 -9.02 -3.52 -4.81
N PHE A 76 -7.93 -3.72 -4.09
CA PHE A 76 -7.31 -2.62 -3.37
C PHE A 76 -6.88 -1.51 -4.31
N ALA A 77 -6.25 -1.87 -5.42
CA ALA A 77 -5.81 -0.88 -6.39
C ALA A 77 -7.00 -0.11 -6.97
N GLN A 78 -8.08 -0.81 -7.24
CA GLN A 78 -9.29 -0.19 -7.79
C GLN A 78 -9.93 0.75 -6.77
N GLU A 79 -10.02 0.32 -5.52
CA GLU A 79 -10.58 1.15 -4.46
C GLU A 79 -9.76 2.43 -4.26
N GLU A 80 -8.45 2.32 -4.31
CA GLU A 80 -7.61 3.50 -4.18
C GLU A 80 -7.80 4.46 -5.35
N GLU A 81 -7.95 3.92 -6.53
CA GLU A 81 -8.19 4.75 -7.70
C GLU A 81 -9.52 5.47 -7.59
N GLU A 82 -10.56 4.78 -7.15
CA GLU A 82 -11.85 5.39 -6.96
C GLU A 82 -11.81 6.50 -5.91
N GLU A 83 -11.13 6.24 -4.80
CA GLU A 83 -10.98 7.26 -3.77
C GLU A 83 -10.22 8.47 -4.28
N ARG A 84 -9.20 8.24 -5.08
CA ARG A 84 -8.42 9.33 -5.65
C ARG A 84 -9.30 10.17 -6.57
N LEU A 85 -10.09 9.52 -7.40
CA LEU A 85 -10.99 10.22 -8.30
C LEU A 85 -12.06 10.99 -7.54
N GLU A 86 -12.61 10.41 -6.48
CA GLU A 86 -13.58 11.09 -5.66
C GLU A 86 -13.01 12.33 -5.01
N ARG A 87 -11.81 12.22 -4.48
CA ARG A 87 -11.16 13.38 -3.86
C ARG A 87 -10.91 14.47 -4.89
N GLN A 88 -10.48 14.08 -6.07
CA GLN A 88 -10.22 15.04 -7.13
C GLN A 88 -11.50 15.72 -7.59
N PHE A 89 -12.57 14.94 -7.73
CA PHE A 89 -13.85 15.46 -8.14
C PHE A 89 -14.43 16.43 -7.11
N ALA A 90 -14.38 16.03 -5.84
CA ALA A 90 -14.86 16.90 -4.77
C ALA A 90 -14.05 18.20 -4.71
N LYS A 91 -12.77 18.10 -4.91
CA LYS A 91 -11.92 19.29 -4.89
C LYS A 91 -12.27 20.21 -6.05
N THR A 92 -12.54 19.65 -7.22
CA THR A 92 -12.93 20.41 -8.37
C THR A 92 -14.23 21.14 -8.13
N GLU A 93 -15.22 20.46 -7.56
CA GLU A 93 -16.52 21.08 -7.33
C GLU A 93 -16.47 22.11 -6.21
N LEU A 94 -15.78 21.78 -5.13
CA LEU A 94 -15.79 22.64 -3.95
C LEU A 94 -14.76 23.73 -4.02
N GLY A 95 -13.71 23.52 -4.78
CA GLY A 95 -12.61 24.47 -4.84
C GLY A 95 -12.78 25.60 -5.80
N GLY A 96 -13.85 25.57 -6.62
CA GLY A 96 -14.01 26.61 -7.61
C GLY A 96 -13.28 26.28 -8.89
N GLY A 97 -13.68 26.93 -9.94
CA GLY A 97 -13.22 26.55 -11.25
C GLY A 97 -11.73 26.66 -11.47
N TYR A 98 -11.14 27.70 -10.99
CA TYR A 98 -9.73 27.90 -11.26
C TYR A 98 -8.85 26.96 -10.46
N ASP A 99 -9.36 26.50 -9.35
CA ASP A 99 -8.59 25.52 -8.57
C ASP A 99 -8.58 24.19 -9.24
N ALA A 100 -9.48 24.01 -10.15
CA ALA A 100 -9.55 22.73 -10.82
C ALA A 100 -8.50 22.58 -11.86
N ILE A 101 -7.69 23.56 -12.09
CA ILE A 101 -6.62 23.39 -13.04
C ILE A 101 -5.71 22.34 -12.51
N PRO A 102 -5.69 21.19 -13.16
CA PRO A 102 -4.92 20.10 -12.64
C PRO A 102 -3.49 20.42 -12.83
N LEU A 103 -2.81 20.34 -11.80
CA LEU A 103 -1.42 20.31 -11.90
C LEU A 103 -1.04 18.97 -12.40
N PRO A 104 -0.19 18.93 -13.33
CA PRO A 104 0.29 17.65 -13.73
C PRO A 104 0.88 17.04 -12.53
N PRO A 105 0.50 15.89 -12.33
CA PRO A 105 1.06 15.20 -11.22
C PRO A 105 2.49 15.00 -11.52
N ALA A 106 2.94 15.57 -11.22
CA ALA A 106 4.24 15.38 -11.52
C ALA A 106 4.73 13.99 -11.55
N SER A 107 3.81 14.27 -11.84
CA SER A 107 4.22 13.47 -11.58
C SER A 107 4.56 12.58 -11.47
N SER A 108 4.45 12.77 -11.86
CA SER A 108 4.79 12.10 -11.52
C SER A 108 5.18 11.29 -11.40
N ASP A 109 5.25 11.56 -11.66
CA ASP A 109 5.58 10.98 -11.36
C ASP A 109 5.80 10.17 -11.30
N GLU A 110 5.82 10.46 -11.62
CA GLU A 110 5.91 9.92 -11.38
C GLU A 110 5.96 8.97 -11.43
N ASP A 111 5.98 9.24 -11.78
CA ASP A 111 6.00 8.43 -11.67
C ASP A 111 6.00 7.52 -11.84
N GLY A 112 5.96 7.64 -12.19
CA GLY A 112 6.00 7.03 -12.14
C GLY A 112 6.11 6.33 -12.44
N GLU A 113 6.33 6.63 -12.61
CA GLU A 113 6.49 6.24 -12.57
C GLU A 113 6.50 5.80 -12.74
#